data_fbab895c4287f41df765e82458c981b0
#
_entry.id   fbab895c4287f41df765e82458c981b0
#
_cell.length_a   1.000
_cell.length_b   1.000
_cell.length_c   1.000
_cell.angle_alpha   90.00
_cell.angle_beta   90.00
_cell.angle_gamma   90.00
#
_symmetry.space_group_name_H-M   'P 1'
#
loop_
_entity.id
_entity.type
_entity.pdbx_description
1 polymer ?
#
loop_
_entity_poly.entity_id
_entity_poly.type
_entity_poly.pdbx_seq_one_letter_code
_entity_poly.pdbx_strand_id
1 'polypeptide(L)' 'MALKIRLARGGSKKRPYYRIVVADARAPRDGRFLEKLGHYNPLLAKDNENRVSIDVDKAKEWMAKGAQPTDRVLRFLDEA' A
#
# COMPACT_ATOMS: atom_id res chain seq x y z
N MET A 1 -13.86 -9.21 -11.15
CA MET A 1 -12.81 -9.20 -10.13
C MET A 1 -12.63 -7.79 -9.58
N ALA A 2 -12.72 -7.62 -8.27
CA ALA A 2 -12.53 -6.32 -7.64
C ALA A 2 -11.09 -6.21 -7.15
N LEU A 3 -10.39 -5.18 -7.61
CA LEU A 3 -9.01 -4.93 -7.21
C LEU A 3 -8.96 -3.80 -6.19
N LYS A 4 -8.10 -3.96 -5.19
CA LYS A 4 -7.85 -2.95 -4.16
C LYS A 4 -6.36 -2.65 -4.08
N ILE A 5 -6.03 -1.38 -3.85
CA ILE A 5 -4.70 -0.97 -3.45
C ILE A 5 -4.76 -0.74 -1.95
N ARG A 6 -4.06 -1.59 -1.20
CA ARG A 6 -4.20 -1.60 0.26
C ARG A 6 -2.89 -1.93 0.95
N LEU A 7 -2.88 -1.80 2.27
CA LEU A 7 -1.73 -2.15 3.09
C LEU A 7 -1.81 -3.63 3.48
N ALA A 8 -0.69 -4.33 3.34
CA ALA A 8 -0.52 -5.69 3.85
C ALA A 8 0.54 -5.64 4.94
N ARG A 9 0.23 -6.22 6.10
CA ARG A 9 1.15 -6.20 7.21
C ARG A 9 2.29 -7.20 7.03
N GLY A 10 3.52 -6.72 7.30
CA GLY A 10 4.70 -7.56 7.41
C GLY A 10 5.43 -7.24 8.71
N GLY A 11 6.63 -7.78 8.87
CA GLY A 11 7.43 -7.53 10.07
C GLY A 11 6.97 -8.33 11.27
N SER A 12 7.51 -7.99 12.46
CA SER A 12 7.21 -8.68 13.71
C SER A 12 6.05 -8.01 14.44
N LYS A 13 5.57 -8.66 15.52
CA LYS A 13 4.47 -8.14 16.33
C LYS A 13 4.77 -6.74 16.90
N LYS A 14 6.03 -6.50 17.30
CA LYS A 14 6.45 -5.25 17.94
C LYS A 14 6.95 -4.22 16.93
N ARG A 15 7.17 -4.61 15.69
CA ARG A 15 7.68 -3.72 14.64
C ARG A 15 6.81 -3.86 13.39
N PRO A 16 5.63 -3.24 13.38
CA PRO A 16 4.77 -3.29 12.22
C PRO A 16 5.43 -2.61 11.02
N TYR A 17 5.32 -3.27 9.89
CA TYR A 17 5.81 -2.78 8.61
C TYR A 17 4.76 -3.15 7.58
N TYR A 18 4.38 -2.21 6.75
CA TYR A 18 3.32 -2.43 5.79
C TYR A 18 3.86 -2.34 4.37
N ARG A 19 3.38 -3.24 3.52
CA ARG A 19 3.57 -3.15 2.08
C ARG A 19 2.32 -2.54 1.47
N ILE A 20 2.51 -1.66 0.51
CA ILE A 20 1.40 -1.11 -0.28
C ILE A 20 1.27 -2.00 -1.50
N VAL A 21 0.16 -2.72 -1.63
CA VAL A 21 0.01 -3.78 -2.64
C VAL A 21 -1.32 -3.65 -3.37
N VAL A 22 -1.33 -4.17 -4.61
CA VAL A 22 -2.57 -4.37 -5.37
C VAL A 22 -2.97 -5.83 -5.19
N ALA A 23 -4.19 -6.05 -4.75
CA ALA A 23 -4.70 -7.40 -4.50
C ALA A 23 -6.19 -7.49 -4.82
N ASP A 24 -6.67 -8.73 -5.00
CA ASP A 24 -8.10 -8.98 -5.09
C ASP A 24 -8.75 -8.63 -3.75
N ALA A 25 -9.87 -7.90 -3.79
CA ALA A 25 -10.57 -7.46 -2.59
C ALA A 25 -10.99 -8.63 -1.69
N ARG A 26 -11.15 -9.83 -2.25
CA ARG A 26 -11.54 -11.02 -1.51
C ARG A 26 -10.35 -11.76 -0.89
N ALA A 27 -9.13 -11.42 -1.28
CA ALA A 27 -7.94 -12.04 -0.71
C ALA A 27 -7.73 -11.58 0.74
N PRO A 28 -7.20 -12.43 1.64
CA PRO A 28 -6.84 -12.00 2.99
C PRO A 28 -5.84 -10.84 2.97
N ARG A 29 -5.91 -9.96 3.97
CA ARG A 29 -5.07 -8.76 4.04
C ARG A 29 -3.59 -9.08 3.84
N ASP A 30 -3.08 -10.14 4.47
CA ASP A 30 -1.67 -10.50 4.43
C ASP A 30 -1.41 -11.68 3.48
N GLY A 31 -2.37 -11.98 2.59
CA GLY A 31 -2.27 -13.05 1.62
C GLY A 31 -1.62 -12.61 0.31
N ARG A 32 -1.95 -13.32 -0.75
CA ARG A 32 -1.38 -13.06 -2.07
C ARG A 32 -1.78 -11.70 -2.62
N PHE A 33 -0.88 -11.08 -3.35
CA PHE A 33 -1.11 -9.82 -4.04
C PHE A 33 -0.55 -9.90 -5.46
N LEU A 34 -1.03 -8.98 -6.31
CA LEU A 34 -0.62 -8.95 -7.73
C LEU A 34 0.68 -8.18 -7.91
N GLU A 35 0.84 -7.07 -7.19
CA GLU A 35 2.03 -6.24 -7.32
C GLU A 35 2.24 -5.42 -6.05
N LYS A 36 3.51 -5.24 -5.67
CA LYS A 36 3.89 -4.36 -4.58
C LYS A 36 4.20 -2.99 -5.16
N LEU A 37 3.55 -1.95 -4.64
CA LEU A 37 3.73 -0.57 -5.09
C LEU A 37 4.65 0.24 -4.19
N GLY A 38 4.88 -0.21 -2.96
CA GLY A 38 5.70 0.53 -2.02
C GLY A 38 5.61 -0.02 -0.62
N HIS A 39 5.95 0.83 0.35
CA HIS A 39 5.93 0.44 1.76
C HIS A 39 5.56 1.62 2.65
N TYR A 40 5.15 1.29 3.88
CA TYR A 40 4.87 2.25 4.94
C TYR A 40 5.45 1.71 6.24
N ASN A 41 6.33 2.50 6.87
CA ASN A 41 6.93 2.16 8.16
C ASN A 41 6.47 3.18 9.21
N PRO A 42 5.45 2.85 10.04
CA PRO A 42 4.92 3.79 11.02
C PRO A 42 5.86 4.07 12.19
N LEU A 43 6.92 3.28 12.33
CA LEU A 43 7.91 3.48 13.39
C LEU A 43 8.88 4.63 13.12
N LEU A 44 8.99 5.06 11.86
CA LEU A 44 9.83 6.18 11.51
C LEU A 44 9.10 7.50 11.79
N ALA A 45 9.88 8.57 12.05
CA ALA A 45 9.33 9.89 12.31
C ALA A 45 8.53 10.38 11.10
N LYS A 46 7.53 11.23 11.36
CA LYS A 46 6.61 11.72 10.32
C LYS A 46 7.33 12.45 9.19
N ASP A 47 8.44 13.12 9.49
CA ASP A 47 9.22 13.86 8.51
C ASP A 47 10.31 13.03 7.83
N ASN A 48 10.44 11.75 8.19
CA ASN A 48 11.42 10.87 7.57
C ASN A 48 10.95 10.46 6.20
N GLU A 49 11.80 10.69 5.18
CA GLU A 49 11.49 10.38 3.77
C GLU A 49 11.23 8.89 3.55
N ASN A 50 11.84 8.03 4.36
CA ASN A 50 11.70 6.58 4.21
C ASN A 50 10.46 6.03 4.90
N ARG A 51 9.68 6.87 5.58
CA ARG A 51 8.47 6.42 6.27
C ARG A 51 7.44 5.86 5.32
N VAL A 52 7.25 6.54 4.19
CA VAL A 52 6.34 6.09 3.13
C VAL A 52 7.06 6.20 1.81
N SER A 53 6.99 5.15 1.03
CA SER A 53 7.47 5.16 -0.35
C SER A 53 6.40 4.48 -1.21
N ILE A 54 5.98 5.13 -2.29
CA ILE A 54 4.98 4.57 -3.19
C ILE A 54 5.30 4.95 -4.62
N ASP A 55 5.18 3.97 -5.52
CA ASP A 55 5.32 4.21 -6.96
C ASP A 55 4.00 4.79 -7.46
N VAL A 56 3.95 6.11 -7.56
CA VAL A 56 2.73 6.84 -7.92
C VAL A 56 2.29 6.48 -9.34
N ASP A 57 3.23 6.35 -10.26
CA ASP A 57 2.90 6.03 -11.66
C ASP A 57 2.24 4.66 -11.79
N LYS A 58 2.79 3.65 -11.13
CA LYS A 58 2.19 2.32 -11.12
C LYS A 58 0.83 2.31 -10.42
N ALA A 59 0.70 3.05 -9.33
CA ALA A 59 -0.57 3.17 -8.64
C ALA A 59 -1.64 3.75 -9.56
N LYS A 60 -1.30 4.80 -10.31
CA LYS A 60 -2.22 5.40 -11.27
C LYS A 60 -2.59 4.45 -12.40
N GLU A 61 -1.64 3.65 -12.89
CA GLU A 61 -1.91 2.63 -13.90
C GLU A 61 -2.93 1.61 -13.41
N TRP A 62 -2.76 1.12 -12.17
CA TRP A 62 -3.70 0.17 -11.59
C TRP A 62 -5.07 0.80 -11.34
N MET A 63 -5.11 2.06 -10.90
CA MET A 63 -6.37 2.78 -10.73
C MET A 63 -7.11 2.94 -12.05
N ALA A 64 -6.38 3.19 -13.13
CA ALA A 64 -6.97 3.25 -14.48
C ALA A 64 -7.57 1.92 -14.91
N LYS A 65 -7.07 0.81 -14.37
CA LYS A 65 -7.60 -0.53 -14.62
C LYS A 65 -8.74 -0.91 -13.67
N GLY A 66 -9.14 -0.01 -12.79
CA GLY A 66 -10.24 -0.22 -11.87
C GLY A 66 -9.86 -0.54 -10.43
N ALA A 67 -8.57 -0.58 -10.09
CA ALA A 67 -8.15 -0.80 -8.71
C ALA A 67 -8.55 0.40 -7.85
N GLN A 68 -9.15 0.13 -6.68
CA GLN A 68 -9.61 1.17 -5.77
C GLN A 68 -8.68 1.27 -4.57
N PRO A 69 -8.04 2.44 -4.33
CA PRO A 69 -7.19 2.62 -3.15
C PRO A 69 -8.03 2.77 -1.89
N THR A 70 -7.51 2.25 -0.78
CA THR A 70 -8.09 2.52 0.54
C THR A 70 -7.85 3.98 0.92
N ASP A 71 -8.56 4.48 1.93
CA ASP A 71 -8.40 5.86 2.38
C ASP A 71 -6.96 6.18 2.78
N ARG A 72 -6.29 5.23 3.45
CA ARG A 72 -4.90 5.40 3.86
C ARG A 72 -3.98 5.53 2.65
N VAL A 73 -4.19 4.69 1.64
CA VAL A 73 -3.38 4.73 0.41
C VAL A 73 -3.65 6.03 -0.36
N LEU A 74 -4.90 6.48 -0.43
CA LEU A 74 -5.23 7.77 -1.06
C LEU A 74 -4.46 8.90 -0.40
N ARG A 75 -4.38 8.91 0.94
CA ARG A 75 -3.63 9.92 1.66
C ARG A 75 -2.15 9.90 1.30
N PHE A 76 -1.56 8.72 1.19
CA PHE A 76 -0.16 8.58 0.78
C PHE A 76 0.06 9.12 -0.65
N LEU A 77 -0.87 8.85 -1.55
CA LEU A 77 -0.79 9.36 -2.93
C LEU A 77 -0.88 10.89 -2.98
N ASP A 78 -1.74 11.48 -2.15
CA ASP A 78 -1.89 12.93 -2.09
C ASP A 78 -0.64 13.62 -1.53
N GLU A 79 0.05 12.96 -0.61
CA GLU A 79 1.27 13.50 0.01
C GLU A 79 2.54 13.26 -0.83
N ALA A 80 2.45 12.41 -1.82
CA ALA A 80 3.60 12.03 -2.65
C ALA A 80 3.94 13.10 -3.69
#